data_515450eee9e29d54967b529a1ff8539f
#
_entry.id   515450eee9e29d54967b529a1ff8539f
#
_cell.length_a   1.000
_cell.length_b   1.000
_cell.length_c   1.000
_cell.angle_alpha   90.00
_cell.angle_beta   90.00
_cell.angle_gamma   90.00
#
_symmetry.space_group_name_H-M   'P 1'
#
loop_
_entity.id
_entity.type
_entity.pdbx_description
1 polymer ?
#
loop_
_entity_poly.entity_id
_entity_poly.type
_entity_poly.pdbx_seq_one_letter_code
_entity_poly.pdbx_strand_id
1 'polypeptide(L)'
;LPMILDIDRQNNAWAMPDMYTNSDGIPYQYTLDSYLHIITETCYENIDSTFWVSEKIAKPFAGMNFMLLLSRPGTLKWWKSKGFETFDNIFDESYDNELDDIKRLKMVQTELDKFVNLPIREIHDIYYRNIDKLKHNFYHFQDYASKELMKFKEVVCTPQN
;
A
#
# COMPACT_ATOMS: atom_id res chain seq x y z
N LEU A 1 -14.97 7.79 12.25
CA LEU A 1 -13.56 7.97 12.64
C LEU A 1 -13.15 9.39 12.27
N PRO A 2 -12.54 10.17 13.17
CA PRO A 2 -11.91 11.39 12.75
C PRO A 2 -10.75 11.00 11.84
N MET A 3 -10.83 11.37 10.59
CA MET A 3 -9.68 11.29 9.69
C MET A 3 -8.69 12.35 10.17
N ILE A 4 -7.65 11.94 10.87
CA ILE A 4 -6.57 12.85 11.26
C ILE A 4 -5.76 13.11 10.01
N LEU A 5 -6.11 14.18 9.30
CA LEU A 5 -5.42 14.62 8.09
C LEU A 5 -4.21 15.50 8.38
N ASP A 6 -4.05 15.96 9.62
CA ASP A 6 -2.95 16.84 10.02
C ASP A 6 -2.07 16.18 11.10
N ILE A 7 -0.83 15.98 10.73
CA ILE A 7 0.22 15.69 11.69
C ILE A 7 0.56 17.03 12.34
N ASP A 8 0.29 17.14 13.64
CA ASP A 8 0.70 18.30 14.40
C ASP A 8 2.24 18.40 14.44
N ARG A 9 2.79 19.14 13.49
CA ARG A 9 4.22 19.39 13.38
C ARG A 9 4.80 20.09 14.62
N GLN A 10 3.96 20.72 15.43
CA GLN A 10 4.40 21.44 16.64
C GLN A 10 4.71 20.47 17.80
N ASN A 11 4.16 19.27 17.78
CA ASN A 11 4.39 18.26 18.82
C ASN A 11 5.61 17.37 18.59
N ASN A 12 6.57 17.80 17.77
CA ASN A 12 7.84 17.08 17.56
C ASN A 12 7.70 15.61 17.07
N ALA A 13 6.65 15.27 16.33
CA ALA A 13 6.56 13.97 15.67
C ALA A 13 7.78 13.69 14.77
N TRP A 14 8.47 14.75 14.35
CA TRP A 14 9.71 14.72 13.59
C TRP A 14 10.96 14.38 14.42
N ALA A 15 10.86 14.44 15.75
CA ALA A 15 11.97 14.16 16.65
C ALA A 15 12.01 12.70 17.14
N MET A 16 11.08 11.86 16.70
CA MET A 16 11.11 10.44 17.02
C MET A 16 12.23 9.72 16.27
N PRO A 17 12.89 8.74 16.92
CA PRO A 17 13.88 7.90 16.24
C PRO A 17 13.30 7.26 14.97
N ASP A 18 14.09 7.16 13.93
CA ASP A 18 13.72 6.68 12.59
C ASP A 18 12.99 5.33 12.57
N MET A 19 13.15 4.52 13.61
CA MET A 19 12.47 3.24 13.73
C MET A 19 10.94 3.34 13.93
N TYR A 20 10.43 4.53 14.32
CA TYR A 20 9.00 4.77 14.58
C TYR A 20 8.34 5.68 13.55
N THR A 21 9.12 6.24 12.63
CA THR A 21 8.63 7.07 11.54
C THR A 21 9.00 6.45 10.20
N ASN A 22 8.14 6.61 9.21
CA ASN A 22 8.53 6.32 7.85
C ASN A 22 9.32 7.51 7.26
N SER A 23 9.80 7.39 6.03
CA SER A 23 10.54 8.43 5.32
C SER A 23 9.84 9.80 5.28
N ASP A 24 8.51 9.82 5.44
CA ASP A 24 7.69 11.02 5.40
C ASP A 24 7.44 11.61 6.80
N GLY A 25 8.04 11.02 7.84
CA GLY A 25 7.87 11.45 9.24
C GLY A 25 6.54 11.05 9.87
N ILE A 26 5.73 10.21 9.22
CA ILE A 26 4.47 9.71 9.78
C ILE A 26 4.78 8.61 10.79
N PRO A 27 4.30 8.71 12.04
CA PRO A 27 4.50 7.65 13.02
C PRO A 27 3.94 6.32 12.53
N TYR A 28 4.73 5.26 12.61
CA TYR A 28 4.33 3.91 12.17
C TYR A 28 3.09 3.38 12.91
N GLN A 29 2.82 3.91 14.10
CA GLN A 29 1.64 3.60 14.90
C GLN A 29 0.34 3.81 14.12
N TYR A 30 0.21 4.87 13.31
CA TYR A 30 -0.97 5.10 12.49
C TYR A 30 -1.19 4.01 11.43
N THR A 31 -0.11 3.42 10.93
CA THR A 31 -0.19 2.24 10.06
C THR A 31 -0.75 1.05 10.81
N LEU A 32 -0.26 0.79 12.02
CA LEU A 32 -0.70 -0.35 12.85
C LEU A 32 -2.15 -0.20 13.35
N ASP A 33 -2.61 1.03 13.56
CA ASP A 33 -3.96 1.34 14.05
C ASP A 33 -5.01 1.50 12.93
N SER A 34 -4.63 1.20 11.69
CA SER A 34 -5.50 1.34 10.50
C SER A 34 -5.89 -0.01 9.92
N TYR A 35 -7.12 -0.12 9.41
CA TYR A 35 -7.54 -1.28 8.61
C TYR A 35 -7.19 -1.13 7.14
N LEU A 36 -7.19 0.10 6.63
CA LEU A 36 -7.04 0.42 5.21
C LEU A 36 -5.98 1.50 5.00
N HIS A 37 -5.11 1.28 4.04
CA HIS A 37 -4.22 2.30 3.46
C HIS A 37 -4.69 2.67 2.06
N ILE A 38 -4.80 3.97 1.82
CA ILE A 38 -4.96 4.52 0.48
C ILE A 38 -3.56 4.91 0.00
N ILE A 39 -3.11 4.27 -1.06
CA ILE A 39 -1.80 4.52 -1.64
C ILE A 39 -1.99 5.31 -2.92
N THR A 40 -1.37 6.47 -3.00
CA THR A 40 -1.31 7.28 -4.20
C THR A 40 0.11 7.27 -4.75
N GLU A 41 0.31 6.64 -5.89
CA GLU A 41 1.62 6.62 -6.53
C GLU A 41 1.87 7.93 -7.28
N THR A 42 3.14 8.34 -7.33
CA THR A 42 3.55 9.59 -7.98
C THR A 42 3.26 9.58 -9.47
N CYS A 43 3.46 8.44 -10.12
CA CYS A 43 3.16 8.24 -11.54
C CYS A 43 1.82 7.54 -11.70
N TYR A 44 0.75 8.29 -11.55
CA TYR A 44 -0.61 7.81 -11.65
C TYR A 44 -1.14 7.79 -13.09
N GLU A 45 -0.67 8.73 -13.91
CA GLU A 45 -1.16 8.92 -15.28
C GLU A 45 -0.73 7.79 -16.21
N ASN A 46 -1.58 7.43 -17.14
CA ASN A 46 -1.32 6.42 -18.16
C ASN A 46 -0.58 7.00 -19.36
N ILE A 47 0.63 7.55 -19.14
CA ILE A 47 1.38 8.29 -20.18
C ILE A 47 2.34 7.40 -20.98
N ASP A 48 2.96 6.41 -20.33
CA ASP A 48 3.95 5.53 -20.94
C ASP A 48 3.87 4.10 -20.39
N SER A 49 4.72 3.19 -20.87
CA SER A 49 4.76 1.80 -20.42
C SER A 49 5.60 1.56 -19.17
N THR A 50 6.18 2.61 -18.57
CA THR A 50 7.08 2.48 -17.41
C THR A 50 6.29 2.26 -16.14
N PHE A 51 6.59 1.17 -15.44
CA PHE A 51 6.01 0.85 -14.15
C PHE A 51 6.80 1.53 -13.04
N TRP A 52 6.12 2.30 -12.21
CA TRP A 52 6.70 2.89 -11.01
C TRP A 52 5.99 2.33 -9.79
N VAL A 53 6.77 1.75 -8.91
CA VAL A 53 6.33 1.29 -7.59
C VAL A 53 7.24 1.94 -6.57
N SER A 54 6.65 2.64 -5.64
CA SER A 54 7.40 3.34 -4.60
C SER A 54 7.37 2.56 -3.27
N GLU A 55 8.15 3.04 -2.31
CA GLU A 55 8.19 2.53 -0.94
C GLU A 55 6.83 2.59 -0.21
N LYS A 56 5.88 3.38 -0.72
CA LYS A 56 4.55 3.55 -0.09
C LYS A 56 3.80 2.24 0.06
N ILE A 57 4.00 1.30 -0.89
CA ILE A 57 3.37 -0.02 -0.86
C ILE A 57 3.88 -0.90 0.29
N ALA A 58 5.08 -0.62 0.81
CA ALA A 58 5.65 -1.36 1.93
C ALA A 58 4.82 -1.21 3.21
N LYS A 59 4.18 -0.05 3.41
CA LYS A 59 3.44 0.27 4.63
C LYS A 59 2.25 -0.67 4.88
N PRO A 60 1.32 -0.87 3.94
CA PRO A 60 0.20 -1.80 4.16
C PRO A 60 0.66 -3.25 4.29
N PHE A 61 1.70 -3.68 3.59
CA PHE A 61 2.22 -5.04 3.77
C PHE A 61 2.84 -5.22 5.17
N ALA A 62 3.68 -4.28 5.60
CA ALA A 62 4.30 -4.33 6.92
C ALA A 62 3.30 -4.12 8.07
N GLY A 63 2.24 -3.35 7.84
CA GLY A 63 1.19 -3.08 8.82
C GLY A 63 0.04 -4.09 8.83
N MET A 64 0.05 -5.07 7.92
CA MET A 64 -1.07 -6.01 7.73
C MET A 64 -2.39 -5.27 7.47
N ASN A 65 -2.37 -4.27 6.58
CA ASN A 65 -3.54 -3.47 6.23
C ASN A 65 -4.11 -3.87 4.88
N PHE A 66 -5.40 -3.64 4.68
CA PHE A 66 -5.97 -3.55 3.34
C PHE A 66 -5.36 -2.37 2.60
N MET A 67 -5.39 -2.42 1.28
CA MET A 67 -4.94 -1.29 0.46
C MET A 67 -5.93 -0.99 -0.66
N LEU A 68 -6.15 0.29 -0.91
CA LEU A 68 -6.67 0.83 -2.15
C LEU A 68 -5.54 1.55 -2.86
N LEU A 69 -5.26 1.14 -4.07
CA LEU A 69 -4.08 1.61 -4.81
C LEU A 69 -4.52 2.51 -5.96
N LEU A 70 -4.25 3.80 -5.83
CA LEU A 70 -4.39 4.78 -6.89
C LEU A 70 -3.05 4.91 -7.61
N SER A 71 -2.91 4.17 -8.69
CA SER A 71 -1.70 4.06 -9.49
C SER A 71 -2.03 3.87 -10.97
N ARG A 72 -1.03 3.59 -11.76
CA ARG A 72 -1.20 3.25 -13.18
C ARG A 72 -1.99 1.97 -13.36
N PRO A 73 -2.70 1.82 -14.51
CA PRO A 73 -3.38 0.58 -14.84
C PRO A 73 -2.43 -0.62 -14.84
N GLY A 74 -2.91 -1.76 -14.35
CA GLY A 74 -2.16 -3.00 -14.30
C GLY A 74 -1.23 -3.16 -13.10
N THR A 75 -1.19 -2.20 -12.16
CA THR A 75 -0.31 -2.27 -10.98
C THR A 75 -0.71 -3.38 -10.03
N LEU A 76 -2.00 -3.60 -9.77
CA LEU A 76 -2.46 -4.74 -8.94
C LEU A 76 -2.16 -6.08 -9.62
N LYS A 77 -2.37 -6.16 -10.94
CA LYS A 77 -2.00 -7.33 -11.73
C LYS A 77 -0.51 -7.64 -11.63
N TRP A 78 0.32 -6.61 -11.65
CA TRP A 78 1.76 -6.76 -11.47
C TRP A 78 2.10 -7.29 -10.08
N TRP A 79 1.49 -6.76 -9.00
CA TRP A 79 1.69 -7.27 -7.65
C TRP A 79 1.26 -8.73 -7.51
N LYS A 80 0.10 -9.11 -8.07
CA LYS A 80 -0.32 -10.52 -8.16
C LYS A 80 0.73 -11.40 -8.84
N SER A 81 1.37 -10.91 -9.91
CA SER A 81 2.44 -11.65 -10.60
C SER A 81 3.73 -11.82 -9.77
N LYS A 82 3.90 -11.01 -8.72
CA LYS A 82 4.99 -11.12 -7.75
C LYS A 82 4.65 -11.99 -6.55
N GLY A 83 3.46 -12.59 -6.51
CA GLY A 83 3.02 -13.49 -5.45
C GLY A 83 2.26 -12.82 -4.31
N PHE A 84 1.95 -11.52 -4.43
CA PHE A 84 1.10 -10.84 -3.45
C PHE A 84 -0.37 -11.10 -3.70
N GLU A 85 -1.15 -11.21 -2.65
CA GLU A 85 -2.59 -11.31 -2.71
C GLU A 85 -3.23 -9.92 -2.63
N THR A 86 -4.22 -9.66 -3.46
CA THR A 86 -5.02 -8.43 -3.44
C THR A 86 -6.38 -8.69 -2.82
N PHE A 87 -7.19 -7.66 -2.70
CA PHE A 87 -8.43 -7.71 -1.93
C PHE A 87 -9.68 -7.62 -2.81
N ASP A 88 -9.67 -8.35 -3.94
CA ASP A 88 -10.75 -8.44 -4.92
C ASP A 88 -12.07 -9.03 -4.36
N ASN A 89 -11.99 -9.67 -3.21
CA ASN A 89 -13.14 -10.12 -2.45
C ASN A 89 -13.77 -9.05 -1.54
N ILE A 90 -13.15 -7.87 -1.44
CA ILE A 90 -13.62 -6.72 -0.66
C ILE A 90 -13.91 -5.53 -1.57
N PHE A 91 -13.02 -5.25 -2.51
CA PHE A 91 -13.06 -4.13 -3.44
C PHE A 91 -13.25 -4.61 -4.87
N ASP A 92 -14.03 -3.89 -5.67
CA ASP A 92 -14.03 -4.09 -7.11
C ASP A 92 -12.73 -3.52 -7.69
N GLU A 93 -11.77 -4.40 -7.95
CA GLU A 93 -10.45 -4.06 -8.48
C GLU A 93 -10.44 -3.80 -10.00
N SER A 94 -11.61 -3.70 -10.66
CA SER A 94 -11.70 -3.42 -12.09
C SER A 94 -11.08 -2.07 -12.48
N TYR A 95 -10.92 -1.16 -11.52
CA TYR A 95 -10.19 0.10 -11.71
C TYR A 95 -8.74 -0.12 -12.18
N ASP A 96 -8.11 -1.23 -11.85
CA ASP A 96 -6.75 -1.55 -12.30
C ASP A 96 -6.63 -1.77 -13.81
N ASN A 97 -7.75 -1.98 -14.50
CA ASN A 97 -7.82 -2.13 -15.96
C ASN A 97 -8.29 -0.83 -16.66
N GLU A 98 -8.69 0.20 -15.92
CA GLU A 98 -9.22 1.43 -16.49
C GLU A 98 -8.10 2.35 -16.97
N LEU A 99 -8.12 2.68 -18.25
CA LEU A 99 -7.10 3.51 -18.90
C LEU A 99 -7.35 5.01 -18.77
N ASP A 100 -8.62 5.41 -18.60
CA ASP A 100 -8.97 6.80 -18.35
C ASP A 100 -8.68 7.16 -16.89
N ASP A 101 -7.79 8.12 -16.69
CA ASP A 101 -7.29 8.50 -15.38
C ASP A 101 -8.39 9.03 -14.44
N ILE A 102 -9.30 9.84 -14.99
CA ILE A 102 -10.40 10.42 -14.20
C ILE A 102 -11.43 9.37 -13.84
N LYS A 103 -11.72 8.46 -14.76
CA LYS A 103 -12.65 7.37 -14.50
C LYS A 103 -12.06 6.39 -13.48
N ARG A 104 -10.77 6.05 -13.59
CA ARG A 104 -10.05 5.21 -12.62
C ARG A 104 -10.10 5.83 -11.21
N LEU A 105 -9.82 7.14 -11.08
CA LEU A 105 -9.93 7.85 -9.82
C LEU A 105 -11.34 7.73 -9.21
N LYS A 106 -12.38 7.93 -10.01
CA LYS A 106 -13.77 7.81 -9.55
C LYS A 106 -14.13 6.39 -9.11
N MET A 107 -13.60 5.38 -9.79
CA MET A 107 -13.80 3.98 -9.39
C MET A 107 -13.15 3.70 -8.03
N VAL A 108 -11.90 4.10 -7.85
CA VAL A 108 -11.20 3.97 -6.53
C VAL A 108 -11.95 4.73 -5.44
N GLN A 109 -12.41 5.95 -5.72
CA GLN A 109 -13.21 6.73 -4.77
C GLN A 109 -14.51 6.00 -4.41
N THR A 110 -15.18 5.38 -5.37
CA THR A 110 -16.40 4.61 -5.13
C THR A 110 -16.14 3.44 -4.18
N GLU A 111 -15.05 2.72 -4.34
CA GLU A 111 -14.69 1.62 -3.44
C GLU A 111 -14.33 2.12 -2.03
N LEU A 112 -13.61 3.25 -1.96
CA LEU A 112 -13.34 3.90 -0.69
C LEU A 112 -14.63 4.29 0.04
N ASP A 113 -15.55 4.95 -0.67
CA ASP A 113 -16.82 5.40 -0.10
C ASP A 113 -17.67 4.23 0.41
N LYS A 114 -17.70 3.12 -0.31
CA LYS A 114 -18.37 1.88 0.15
C LYS A 114 -17.77 1.39 1.47
N PHE A 115 -16.44 1.30 1.53
CA PHE A 115 -15.75 0.73 2.69
C PHE A 115 -15.85 1.62 3.93
N VAL A 116 -15.64 2.95 3.81
CA VAL A 116 -15.65 3.86 4.96
C VAL A 116 -17.05 4.08 5.55
N ASN A 117 -18.09 3.80 4.77
CA ASN A 117 -19.48 3.87 5.26
C ASN A 117 -19.96 2.58 5.95
N LEU A 118 -19.14 1.52 5.97
CA LEU A 118 -19.47 0.32 6.75
C LEU A 118 -19.38 0.61 8.26
N PRO A 119 -20.24 -0.04 9.06
CA PRO A 119 -20.08 -0.03 10.51
C PRO A 119 -18.70 -0.58 10.90
N ILE A 120 -18.05 0.04 11.88
CA ILE A 120 -16.70 -0.39 12.34
C ILE A 120 -16.63 -1.87 12.69
N ARG A 121 -17.73 -2.44 13.25
CA ARG A 121 -17.82 -3.86 13.56
C ARG A 121 -17.73 -4.73 12.30
N GLU A 122 -18.38 -4.29 11.23
CA GLU A 122 -18.33 -5.01 9.96
C GLU A 122 -16.94 -4.95 9.32
N ILE A 123 -16.28 -3.78 9.38
CA ILE A 123 -14.87 -3.64 8.95
C ILE A 123 -13.98 -4.61 9.75
N HIS A 124 -14.18 -4.70 11.06
CA HIS A 124 -13.46 -5.63 11.91
C HIS A 124 -13.68 -7.09 11.51
N ASP A 125 -14.93 -7.48 11.25
CA ASP A 125 -15.27 -8.83 10.81
C ASP A 125 -14.66 -9.15 9.43
N ILE A 126 -14.66 -8.18 8.51
CA ILE A 126 -14.00 -8.29 7.19
C ILE A 126 -12.49 -8.49 7.37
N TYR A 127 -11.86 -7.73 8.26
CA TYR A 127 -10.43 -7.81 8.54
C TYR A 127 -10.05 -9.22 9.01
N TYR A 128 -10.75 -9.77 10.00
CA TYR A 128 -10.44 -11.09 10.53
C TYR A 128 -10.74 -12.23 9.56
N ARG A 129 -11.73 -12.07 8.70
CA ARG A 129 -11.99 -13.04 7.61
C ARG A 129 -10.87 -13.07 6.57
N ASN A 130 -10.09 -12.00 6.45
CA ASN A 130 -8.98 -11.87 5.50
C ASN A 130 -7.60 -11.94 6.17
N ILE A 131 -7.53 -12.33 7.44
CA ILE A 131 -6.28 -12.31 8.21
C ILE A 131 -5.19 -13.18 7.58
N ASP A 132 -5.54 -14.28 6.92
CA ASP A 132 -4.58 -15.17 6.29
C ASP A 132 -3.96 -14.53 5.02
N LYS A 133 -4.73 -13.78 4.23
CA LYS A 133 -4.20 -12.97 3.11
C LYS A 133 -3.24 -11.88 3.62
N LEU A 134 -3.61 -11.20 4.70
CA LEU A 134 -2.78 -10.16 5.30
C LEU A 134 -1.46 -10.74 5.83
N LYS A 135 -1.51 -11.88 6.53
CA LYS A 135 -0.30 -12.59 6.99
C LYS A 135 0.55 -13.08 5.82
N HIS A 136 -0.09 -13.64 4.77
CA HIS A 136 0.63 -14.04 3.58
C HIS A 136 1.43 -12.87 3.00
N ASN A 137 0.79 -11.72 2.78
CA ASN A 137 1.43 -10.54 2.25
C ASN A 137 2.55 -10.02 3.14
N PHE A 138 2.36 -10.03 4.46
CA PHE A 138 3.36 -9.61 5.44
C PHE A 138 4.64 -10.47 5.34
N TYR A 139 4.53 -11.80 5.40
CA TYR A 139 5.68 -12.68 5.33
C TYR A 139 6.31 -12.69 3.95
N HIS A 140 5.47 -12.68 2.91
CA HIS A 140 5.95 -12.63 1.53
C HIS A 140 6.72 -11.33 1.25
N PHE A 141 6.28 -10.20 1.81
CA PHE A 141 6.99 -8.93 1.68
C PHE A 141 8.38 -8.97 2.32
N GLN A 142 8.53 -9.58 3.49
CA GLN A 142 9.84 -9.72 4.14
C GLN A 142 10.80 -10.54 3.28
N ASP A 143 10.33 -11.66 2.73
CA ASP A 143 11.12 -12.52 1.84
C ASP A 143 11.48 -11.80 0.54
N TYR A 144 10.51 -11.13 -0.07
CA TYR A 144 10.67 -10.38 -1.32
C TYR A 144 11.69 -9.25 -1.16
N ALA A 145 11.54 -8.43 -0.13
CA ALA A 145 12.45 -7.32 0.17
C ALA A 145 13.88 -7.81 0.43
N SER A 146 14.03 -8.92 1.18
CA SER A 146 15.34 -9.52 1.44
C SER A 146 16.02 -10.02 0.17
N LYS A 147 15.28 -10.68 -0.72
CA LYS A 147 15.80 -11.16 -2.01
C LYS A 147 16.22 -10.03 -2.94
N GLU A 148 15.41 -8.98 -3.03
CA GLU A 148 15.75 -7.81 -3.86
C GLU A 148 16.96 -7.05 -3.31
N LEU A 149 17.09 -6.93 -1.98
CA LEU A 149 18.28 -6.34 -1.36
C LEU A 149 19.56 -7.16 -1.63
N MET A 150 19.47 -8.50 -1.61
CA MET A 150 20.60 -9.38 -1.96
C MET A 150 21.04 -9.17 -3.41
N LYS A 151 20.10 -9.15 -4.37
CA LYS A 151 20.40 -8.87 -5.77
C LYS A 151 21.08 -7.53 -5.95
N PHE A 152 20.59 -6.49 -5.25
CA PHE A 152 21.21 -5.17 -5.30
C PHE A 152 22.66 -5.20 -4.80
N LYS A 153 22.93 -5.89 -3.69
CA LYS A 153 24.30 -6.05 -3.15
C LYS A 153 25.22 -6.78 -4.12
N GLU A 154 24.73 -7.83 -4.78
CA GLU A 154 25.51 -8.55 -5.81
C GLU A 154 25.92 -7.63 -6.96
N VAL A 155 25.01 -6.79 -7.44
CA VAL A 155 25.28 -5.86 -8.55
C VAL A 155 26.26 -4.75 -8.15
N VAL A 156 26.10 -4.18 -6.94
CA VAL A 156 26.89 -3.01 -6.50
C VAL A 156 28.24 -3.41 -5.92
N CYS A 157 28.33 -4.58 -5.26
CA CYS A 157 29.54 -5.01 -4.56
C CYS A 157 30.40 -5.97 -5.38
N THR A 158 30.00 -6.37 -6.58
CA THR A 158 30.85 -7.19 -7.47
C THR A 158 31.87 -6.27 -8.14
N PRO A 159 33.20 -6.47 -7.96
CA PRO A 159 34.19 -5.69 -8.65
C PRO A 159 33.99 -5.84 -10.16
N GLN A 160 33.82 -4.74 -10.86
CA GLN A 160 33.84 -4.75 -12.31
C GLN A 160 35.30 -4.99 -12.72
N ASN A 161 35.61 -6.20 -13.22
CA ASN A 161 36.90 -6.54 -13.81
C ASN A 161 37.13 -5.83 -15.14
#